data_e9701cc3072043a6b3bd4af3d67d5c1b
#
_entry.id   e9701cc3072043a6b3bd4af3d67d5c1b
#
_cell.length_a   1.000
_cell.length_b   1.000
_cell.length_c   1.000
_cell.angle_alpha   90.00
_cell.angle_beta   90.00
_cell.angle_gamma   90.00
#
_symmetry.space_group_name_H-M   'P 1'
#
loop_
_entity.id
_entity.type
_entity.pdbx_description
1 polymer ?
#
loop_
_entity_poly.entity_id
_entity_poly.type
_entity_poly.pdbx_seq_one_letter_code
_entity_poly.pdbx_strand_id
1 'polypeptide(L)'
;MSDDLNDEVFKAAIDTWGEEAQVGMCIEEMGEALAAINHFKRKRIEKDKLIEEFVDVYIMMRQMRFMNQHLFDQIFRFKVNRIRHKLGLTTNPCIDLNKVKQNEG
;
A
#
# COMPACT_ATOMS: atom_id res chain seq x y z
N MET A 1 11.95 4.26 -2.12
CA MET A 1 11.13 3.60 -1.10
C MET A 1 11.48 2.12 -0.93
N SER A 2 12.67 1.77 -1.12
CA SER A 2 13.10 0.42 -0.83
C SER A 2 13.79 0.40 0.54
N ASP A 3 13.35 -0.52 1.35
CA ASP A 3 13.96 -0.83 2.62
C ASP A 3 14.12 -2.35 2.61
N ASP A 4 15.25 -2.80 2.13
CA ASP A 4 15.49 -4.22 1.87
C ASP A 4 15.35 -5.07 3.13
N LEU A 5 15.75 -4.54 4.28
CA LEU A 5 15.63 -5.27 5.55
C LEU A 5 14.18 -5.52 5.90
N ASN A 6 13.34 -4.51 5.72
CA ASN A 6 11.92 -4.65 6.01
C ASN A 6 11.22 -5.48 4.95
N ASP A 7 11.64 -5.39 3.70
CA ASP A 7 11.07 -6.23 2.63
C ASP A 7 11.28 -7.71 2.91
N GLU A 8 12.41 -8.08 3.48
CA GLU A 8 12.65 -9.47 3.88
C GLU A 8 11.59 -9.96 4.88
N VAL A 9 11.26 -9.13 5.87
CA VAL A 9 10.25 -9.46 6.86
C VAL A 9 8.86 -9.63 6.21
N PHE A 10 8.50 -8.70 5.33
CA PHE A 10 7.20 -8.71 4.69
C PHE A 10 7.04 -9.90 3.75
N LYS A 11 8.09 -10.21 3.00
CA LYS A 11 8.07 -11.39 2.14
C LYS A 11 7.97 -12.68 2.95
N ALA A 12 8.70 -12.76 4.05
CA ALA A 12 8.65 -13.92 4.94
C ALA A 12 7.25 -14.11 5.54
N ALA A 13 6.55 -13.02 5.84
CA ALA A 13 5.18 -13.09 6.37
C ALA A 13 4.23 -13.72 5.34
N ILE A 14 4.31 -13.28 4.09
CA ILE A 14 3.50 -13.85 3.01
C ILE A 14 3.83 -15.33 2.80
N ASP A 15 5.12 -15.66 2.76
CA ASP A 15 5.56 -17.03 2.52
C ASP A 15 5.16 -17.96 3.67
N THR A 16 5.19 -17.46 4.91
CA THR A 16 4.89 -18.25 6.09
C THR A 16 3.40 -18.46 6.31
N TRP A 17 2.61 -17.40 6.20
CA TRP A 17 1.18 -17.42 6.55
C TRP A 17 0.25 -17.52 5.35
N GLY A 18 0.74 -17.22 4.14
CA GLY A 18 -0.01 -17.32 2.91
C GLY A 18 -0.80 -16.06 2.56
N GLU A 19 -1.03 -15.89 1.26
CA GLU A 19 -1.73 -14.70 0.76
C GLU A 19 -3.14 -14.59 1.30
N GLU A 20 -3.87 -15.70 1.33
CA GLU A 20 -5.27 -15.68 1.77
C GLU A 20 -5.39 -15.20 3.22
N ALA A 21 -4.55 -15.72 4.11
CA ALA A 21 -4.55 -15.31 5.51
C ALA A 21 -4.19 -13.84 5.65
N GLN A 22 -3.21 -13.37 4.89
CA GLN A 22 -2.76 -11.98 4.98
C GLN A 22 -3.75 -11.01 4.34
N VAL A 23 -4.48 -11.42 3.31
CA VAL A 23 -5.60 -10.63 2.79
C VAL A 23 -6.69 -10.48 3.86
N GLY A 24 -6.96 -11.55 4.61
CA GLY A 24 -7.88 -11.49 5.74
C GLY A 24 -7.44 -10.49 6.81
N MET A 25 -6.14 -10.47 7.13
CA MET A 25 -5.59 -9.50 8.06
C MET A 25 -5.72 -8.06 7.53
N CYS A 26 -5.57 -7.87 6.22
CA CYS A 26 -5.80 -6.57 5.60
C CYS A 26 -7.22 -6.05 5.87
N ILE A 27 -8.21 -6.92 5.77
CA ILE A 27 -9.60 -6.54 6.02
C ILE A 27 -9.75 -6.00 7.44
N GLU A 28 -9.16 -6.70 8.41
CA GLU A 28 -9.22 -6.28 9.81
C GLU A 28 -8.51 -4.93 10.03
N GLU A 29 -7.30 -4.80 9.51
CA GLU A 29 -6.51 -3.57 9.73
C GLU A 29 -7.14 -2.37 9.02
N MET A 30 -7.68 -2.57 7.83
CA MET A 30 -8.38 -1.51 7.12
C MET A 30 -9.65 -1.08 7.86
N GLY A 31 -10.37 -2.06 8.44
CA GLY A 31 -11.55 -1.77 9.24
C GLY A 31 -11.21 -0.93 10.48
N GLU A 32 -10.14 -1.30 11.18
CA GLU A 32 -9.68 -0.56 12.34
C GLU A 32 -9.23 0.86 11.97
N ALA A 33 -8.53 1.01 10.85
CA ALA A 33 -8.09 2.32 10.37
C ALA A 33 -9.30 3.19 10.00
N LEU A 34 -10.29 2.62 9.35
CA LEU A 34 -11.51 3.35 8.98
C LEU A 34 -12.24 3.85 10.23
N ALA A 35 -12.36 3.01 11.24
CA ALA A 35 -12.97 3.41 12.52
C ALA A 35 -12.15 4.52 13.17
N ALA A 36 -10.81 4.42 13.15
CA ALA A 36 -9.94 5.44 13.73
C ALA A 36 -10.09 6.78 13.00
N ILE A 37 -10.20 6.77 11.67
CA ILE A 37 -10.44 7.99 10.88
C ILE A 37 -11.72 8.67 11.34
N ASN A 38 -12.80 7.90 11.51
CA ASN A 38 -14.07 8.45 11.97
C ASN A 38 -13.99 9.02 13.39
N HIS A 39 -13.29 8.33 14.29
CA HIS A 39 -13.08 8.84 15.66
C HIS A 39 -12.24 10.10 15.67
N PHE A 40 -11.21 10.15 14.82
CA PHE A 40 -10.37 11.34 14.72
C PHE A 40 -11.17 12.55 14.22
N LYS A 41 -12.00 12.35 13.20
CA LYS A 41 -12.87 13.41 12.67
C LYS A 41 -13.81 13.96 13.74
N ARG A 42 -14.24 13.10 14.66
CA ARG A 42 -15.12 13.48 15.77
C ARG A 42 -14.32 13.94 17.01
N LYS A 43 -13.01 14.08 16.88
CA LYS A 43 -12.13 14.52 17.96
C LYS A 43 -12.18 13.61 19.20
N ARG A 44 -12.37 12.30 18.95
CA ARG A 44 -12.43 11.30 20.03
C ARG A 44 -11.09 10.64 20.28
N ILE A 45 -10.15 10.71 19.33
CA ILE A 45 -8.79 10.20 19.49
C ILE A 45 -7.81 11.25 19.01
N GLU A 46 -6.57 11.14 19.50
CA GLU A 46 -5.49 12.03 19.12
C GLU A 46 -4.84 11.56 17.81
N LYS A 47 -4.07 12.45 17.18
CA LYS A 47 -3.42 12.19 15.90
C LYS A 47 -2.47 10.98 15.97
N ASP A 48 -1.74 10.82 17.06
CA ASP A 48 -0.79 9.72 17.20
C ASP A 48 -1.48 8.36 17.17
N LYS A 49 -2.69 8.24 17.73
CA LYS A 49 -3.45 7.00 17.62
C LYS A 49 -3.88 6.72 16.17
N LEU A 50 -4.27 7.75 15.44
CA LEU A 50 -4.62 7.62 14.02
C LEU A 50 -3.40 7.19 13.21
N ILE A 51 -2.24 7.78 13.48
CA ILE A 51 -0.99 7.42 12.80
C ILE A 51 -0.64 5.96 13.05
N GLU A 52 -0.82 5.48 14.28
CA GLU A 52 -0.60 4.06 14.62
C GLU A 52 -1.41 3.15 13.72
N GLU A 53 -2.68 3.45 13.52
CA GLU A 53 -3.55 2.63 12.67
C GLU A 53 -3.13 2.71 11.20
N PHE A 54 -2.68 3.88 10.74
CA PHE A 54 -2.15 4.01 9.36
C PHE A 54 -0.89 3.16 9.17
N VAL A 55 -0.03 3.09 10.18
CA VAL A 55 1.17 2.26 10.10
C VAL A 55 0.79 0.79 9.98
N ASP A 56 -0.20 0.33 10.73
CA ASP A 56 -0.66 -1.06 10.64
C ASP A 56 -1.15 -1.40 9.23
N VAL A 57 -1.91 -0.50 8.60
CA VAL A 57 -2.34 -0.68 7.21
C VAL A 57 -1.14 -0.67 6.26
N TYR A 58 -0.20 0.24 6.47
CA TYR A 58 0.98 0.32 5.63
C TYR A 58 1.81 -0.96 5.67
N ILE A 59 1.96 -1.55 6.85
CA ILE A 59 2.66 -2.82 7.01
C ILE A 59 1.95 -3.91 6.18
N MET A 60 0.63 -3.95 6.21
CA MET A 60 -0.13 -4.90 5.39
C MET A 60 0.08 -4.65 3.91
N MET A 61 0.09 -3.38 3.48
CA MET A 61 0.30 -3.04 2.06
C MET A 61 1.70 -3.44 1.60
N ARG A 62 2.71 -3.30 2.46
CA ARG A 62 4.06 -3.73 2.14
C ARG A 62 4.12 -5.24 1.93
N GLN A 63 3.32 -6.01 2.67
CA GLN A 63 3.19 -7.45 2.45
C GLN A 63 2.47 -7.76 1.15
N MET A 64 1.34 -7.10 0.90
CA MET A 64 0.53 -7.33 -0.31
C MET A 64 1.30 -7.04 -1.59
N ARG A 65 2.27 -6.16 -1.54
CA ARG A 65 3.15 -5.88 -2.67
C ARG A 65 3.78 -7.15 -3.21
N PHE A 66 4.06 -8.12 -2.35
CA PHE A 66 4.70 -9.38 -2.76
C PHE A 66 3.75 -10.38 -3.42
N MET A 67 2.46 -10.07 -3.55
CA MET A 67 1.55 -10.86 -4.37
C MET A 67 1.96 -10.80 -5.84
N ASN A 68 2.40 -9.62 -6.30
CA ASN A 68 3.01 -9.41 -7.61
C ASN A 68 3.80 -8.10 -7.55
N GLN A 69 5.06 -8.20 -7.13
CA GLN A 69 5.88 -7.02 -6.87
C GLN A 69 6.06 -6.14 -8.11
N HIS A 70 6.32 -6.78 -9.26
CA HIS A 70 6.56 -6.03 -10.49
C HIS A 70 5.33 -5.21 -10.89
N LEU A 71 4.17 -5.84 -10.90
CA LEU A 71 2.91 -5.16 -11.24
C LEU A 71 2.57 -4.08 -10.22
N PHE A 72 2.73 -4.37 -8.93
CA PHE A 72 2.46 -3.41 -7.88
C PHE A 72 3.30 -2.14 -8.07
N ASP A 73 4.59 -2.30 -8.30
CA ASP A 73 5.51 -1.17 -8.43
C ASP A 73 5.23 -0.36 -9.70
N GLN A 74 4.86 -1.02 -10.80
CA GLN A 74 4.53 -0.32 -12.04
C GLN A 74 3.24 0.49 -11.90
N ILE A 75 2.22 -0.07 -11.28
CA ILE A 75 0.96 0.64 -11.03
C ILE A 75 1.21 1.81 -10.09
N PHE A 76 2.02 1.61 -9.06
CA PHE A 76 2.37 2.67 -8.12
C PHE A 76 3.01 3.86 -8.84
N ARG A 77 4.02 3.60 -9.69
CA ARG A 77 4.68 4.67 -10.45
C ARG A 77 3.72 5.39 -11.39
N PHE A 78 2.84 4.65 -12.04
CA PHE A 78 1.82 5.25 -12.91
C PHE A 78 0.93 6.21 -12.13
N LYS A 79 0.44 5.78 -10.98
CA LYS A 79 -0.47 6.61 -10.17
C LYS A 79 0.23 7.81 -9.56
N VAL A 80 1.48 7.66 -9.13
CA VAL A 80 2.27 8.79 -8.63
C VAL A 80 2.51 9.81 -9.73
N ASN A 81 2.81 9.36 -10.96
CA ASN A 81 2.98 10.28 -12.09
C ASN A 81 1.70 11.07 -12.40
N ARG A 82 0.53 10.45 -12.24
CA ARG A 82 -0.74 11.17 -12.39
C ARG A 82 -0.87 12.30 -11.37
N ILE A 83 -0.47 12.05 -10.14
CA ILE A 83 -0.48 13.08 -9.09
C ILE A 83 0.52 14.17 -9.41
N ARG A 84 1.74 13.79 -9.85
CA ARG A 84 2.76 14.76 -10.27
C ARG A 84 2.22 15.69 -11.36
N HIS A 85 1.55 15.11 -12.35
CA HIS A 85 0.98 15.89 -13.45
C HIS A 85 -0.07 16.87 -12.92
N LYS A 86 -0.96 16.42 -12.05
CA LYS A 86 -2.00 17.29 -11.46
C LYS A 86 -1.41 18.42 -10.63
N LEU A 87 -0.26 18.19 -10.02
CA LEU A 87 0.43 19.19 -9.19
C LEU A 87 1.35 20.09 -10.00
N GLY A 88 1.45 19.90 -11.33
CA GLY A 88 2.34 20.66 -12.19
C GLY A 88 3.81 20.30 -12.00
N LEU A 89 4.12 19.15 -11.44
CA LEU A 89 5.49 18.66 -11.27
C LEU A 89 5.93 17.88 -12.49
N THR A 90 7.27 17.77 -12.69
CA THR A 90 7.82 16.97 -13.78
C THR A 90 7.47 15.50 -13.58
N THR A 91 6.95 14.86 -14.62
CA THR A 91 6.64 13.44 -14.59
C THR A 91 7.80 12.62 -15.12
N ASN A 92 7.90 11.37 -14.64
CA ASN A 92 8.82 10.40 -15.20
C ASN A 92 8.30 9.97 -16.60
N PRO A 93 9.12 9.24 -17.41
CA PRO A 93 8.67 8.73 -18.69
C PRO A 93 7.32 8.05 -18.60
N CYS A 94 6.51 8.21 -19.63
CA CYS A 94 5.12 7.78 -19.65
C CYS A 94 4.97 6.28 -19.41
N ILE A 95 4.10 5.91 -18.48
CA ILE A 95 3.75 4.53 -18.19
C ILE A 95 2.29 4.34 -18.60
N ASP A 96 2.04 3.39 -19.52
CA ASP A 96 0.69 3.04 -19.93
C ASP A 96 0.21 1.88 -19.05
N LEU A 97 -0.76 2.15 -18.20
CA LEU A 97 -1.30 1.17 -17.27
C LEU A 97 -1.90 -0.05 -17.99
N ASN A 98 -2.58 0.18 -19.10
CA ASN A 98 -3.16 -0.92 -19.88
C ASN A 98 -2.08 -1.83 -20.46
N LYS A 99 -0.99 -1.24 -20.94
CA LYS A 99 0.14 -2.00 -21.46
C LYS A 99 0.81 -2.80 -20.36
N VAL A 100 0.96 -2.22 -19.18
CA VAL A 100 1.52 -2.92 -18.02
C VAL A 100 0.68 -4.15 -17.67
N LYS A 101 -0.64 -3.99 -17.59
CA LYS A 101 -1.54 -5.09 -17.26
C LYS A 101 -1.53 -6.19 -18.32
N GLN A 102 -1.42 -5.84 -19.60
CA GLN A 102 -1.32 -6.81 -20.67
C GLN A 102 -0.06 -7.66 -20.57
N ASN A 103 1.06 -7.03 -20.19
CA ASN A 103 2.33 -7.74 -20.05
C ASN A 103 2.33 -8.70 -18.86
N GLU A 104 1.49 -8.44 -17.87
CA GLU A 104 1.37 -9.30 -16.69
C GLU A 104 0.41 -10.48 -16.90
N GLY A 105 -0.43 -10.39 -17.91
CA GLY A 105 -1.41 -11.42 -18.22
C GLY A 105 -0.82 -12.75 -18.61
#